data_e769dcc789e097a0a0216c053f5bc9ea
#
_entry.id   e769dcc789e097a0a0216c053f5bc9ea
#
_cell.length_a   1.000
_cell.length_b   1.000
_cell.length_c   1.000
_cell.angle_alpha   90.00
_cell.angle_beta   90.00
_cell.angle_gamma   90.00
#
_symmetry.space_group_name_H-M   'P 1'
#
loop_
_entity.id
_entity.type
_entity.pdbx_description
1 polymer ?
#
loop_
_entity_poly.entity_id
_entity_poly.type
_entity_poly.pdbx_seq_one_letter_code
_entity_poly.pdbx_strand_id
1 'polypeptide(L)'
;MAHTLPGFGIKASFVNIHDLNEVEAAIKENTRAIYIETLGNPNSDIPDIDALAGIAHKHGLPLVVDNTFGTPYFIRPIEHGADIVVHSATKFLGGHGTTLGGIIVDAGKFDWAVSGKYPVIAAPNPSYHGVSFVNAAGPAAFVTYIRAILLRDTGASISPFAAFLLLQGIETLSLRLERHAENTKKVVEFLKNHSQVEKVNHPSLPSHPDYFLYQKYFPNGGASIFTFDIKGGKEEAYRFIDHLQIFSLLANVADVKSLVIHPATTTHSQLSPEELEEQEIKSNTIRLSIGTENIIDIIERIMPVLSKNHYVEGVQGKGGGYRLAKEPKDYRIGDILRLTEGQLVPVACLECNAETCKRANICKTLPMWKEFHHMVNNYFDNITLSDLMKYGDKSKDFQ
;
A
#
# COMPACT_ATOMS: atom_id res chain seq x y z
N MET A 1 -18.95 -3.85 2.34
CA MET A 1 -20.14 -3.89 1.48
C MET A 1 -21.24 -4.78 2.07
N ALA A 2 -20.97 -6.03 2.46
CA ALA A 2 -21.98 -6.97 2.95
C ALA A 2 -22.87 -6.47 4.11
N HIS A 3 -22.33 -5.69 5.02
CA HIS A 3 -23.03 -5.23 6.23
C HIS A 3 -23.54 -3.79 6.13
N THR A 4 -22.88 -2.92 5.39
CA THR A 4 -23.24 -1.49 5.31
C THR A 4 -24.28 -1.21 4.22
N LEU A 5 -24.11 -1.77 3.02
CA LEU A 5 -24.98 -1.49 1.89
C LEU A 5 -26.45 -1.92 2.10
N PRO A 6 -26.76 -3.03 2.82
CA PRO A 6 -28.15 -3.39 3.13
C PRO A 6 -28.91 -2.31 3.90
N GLY A 7 -28.24 -1.52 4.74
CA GLY A 7 -28.84 -0.36 5.41
C GLY A 7 -29.33 0.74 4.47
N PHE A 8 -28.83 0.76 3.24
CA PHE A 8 -29.26 1.65 2.15
C PHE A 8 -30.14 0.96 1.11
N GLY A 9 -30.62 -0.26 1.40
CA GLY A 9 -31.46 -1.04 0.48
C GLY A 9 -30.67 -1.70 -0.68
N ILE A 10 -29.34 -1.72 -0.60
CA ILE A 10 -28.46 -2.31 -1.64
C ILE A 10 -27.95 -3.66 -1.15
N LYS A 11 -28.12 -4.69 -1.97
CA LYS A 11 -27.55 -6.03 -1.72
C LYS A 11 -26.36 -6.24 -2.64
N ALA A 12 -25.23 -6.74 -2.08
CA ALA A 12 -24.07 -7.17 -2.83
C ALA A 12 -24.03 -8.71 -2.84
N SER A 13 -23.70 -9.30 -4.00
CA SER A 13 -23.30 -10.69 -4.15
C SER A 13 -21.82 -10.70 -4.49
N PHE A 14 -21.03 -11.44 -3.74
CA PHE A 14 -19.62 -11.64 -4.00
C PHE A 14 -19.46 -12.90 -4.84
N VAL A 15 -18.61 -12.85 -5.85
CA VAL A 15 -18.37 -13.92 -6.81
C VAL A 15 -16.88 -14.01 -7.11
N ASN A 16 -16.43 -15.18 -7.55
CA ASN A 16 -15.06 -15.32 -8.01
C ASN A 16 -14.89 -14.62 -9.36
N ILE A 17 -14.04 -13.59 -9.40
CA ILE A 17 -13.79 -12.76 -10.61
C ILE A 17 -13.14 -13.56 -11.76
N HIS A 18 -12.53 -14.70 -11.46
CA HIS A 18 -11.89 -15.58 -12.44
C HIS A 18 -12.85 -16.61 -13.03
N ASP A 19 -14.04 -16.80 -12.42
CA ASP A 19 -15.10 -17.65 -12.98
C ASP A 19 -16.20 -16.79 -13.62
N LEU A 20 -16.05 -16.53 -14.91
CA LEU A 20 -17.02 -15.72 -15.68
C LEU A 20 -18.43 -16.35 -15.71
N ASN A 21 -18.57 -17.66 -15.57
CA ASN A 21 -19.88 -18.33 -15.51
C ASN A 21 -20.54 -18.06 -14.16
N GLU A 22 -19.79 -18.07 -13.06
CA GLU A 22 -20.31 -17.69 -11.74
C GLU A 22 -20.75 -16.22 -11.73
N VAL A 23 -19.95 -15.32 -12.30
CA VAL A 23 -20.31 -13.91 -12.45
C VAL A 23 -21.63 -13.75 -13.19
N GLU A 24 -21.79 -14.39 -14.35
CA GLU A 24 -23.02 -14.31 -15.15
C GLU A 24 -24.22 -14.93 -14.42
N ALA A 25 -24.04 -16.08 -13.77
CA ALA A 25 -25.08 -16.76 -13.01
C ALA A 25 -25.56 -15.96 -11.77
N ALA A 26 -24.72 -15.12 -11.20
CA ALA A 26 -25.08 -14.27 -10.06
C ALA A 26 -25.94 -13.06 -10.45
N ILE A 27 -26.06 -12.73 -11.74
CA ILE A 27 -26.87 -11.61 -12.23
C ILE A 27 -28.36 -11.93 -12.09
N LYS A 28 -29.08 -11.02 -11.43
CA LYS A 28 -30.54 -11.10 -11.20
C LYS A 28 -31.24 -9.92 -11.85
N GLU A 29 -32.57 -9.98 -11.95
CA GLU A 29 -33.39 -8.89 -12.49
C GLU A 29 -33.14 -7.55 -11.80
N ASN A 30 -32.95 -7.58 -10.47
CA ASN A 30 -32.65 -6.39 -9.68
C ASN A 30 -31.16 -6.00 -9.62
N THR A 31 -30.27 -6.70 -10.32
CA THR A 31 -28.86 -6.30 -10.45
C THR A 31 -28.76 -4.97 -11.20
N ARG A 32 -27.90 -4.06 -10.71
CA ARG A 32 -27.74 -2.71 -11.24
C ARG A 32 -26.33 -2.38 -11.72
N ALA A 33 -25.32 -3.14 -11.30
CA ALA A 33 -23.94 -2.96 -11.77
C ALA A 33 -23.11 -4.20 -11.47
N ILE A 34 -22.07 -4.40 -12.24
CA ILE A 34 -20.90 -5.22 -11.86
C ILE A 34 -19.85 -4.24 -11.35
N TYR A 35 -19.26 -4.52 -10.18
CA TYR A 35 -18.24 -3.70 -9.55
C TYR A 35 -16.98 -4.54 -9.32
N ILE A 36 -15.84 -4.05 -9.83
CA ILE A 36 -14.54 -4.73 -9.69
C ILE A 36 -13.46 -3.72 -9.31
N GLU A 37 -12.32 -4.22 -8.82
CA GLU A 37 -11.08 -3.46 -8.66
C GLU A 37 -10.11 -3.86 -9.79
N THR A 38 -9.29 -2.91 -10.29
CA THR A 38 -8.25 -3.23 -11.29
C THR A 38 -7.14 -4.10 -10.71
N LEU A 39 -6.88 -3.94 -9.42
CA LEU A 39 -5.93 -4.69 -8.61
C LEU A 39 -6.56 -4.88 -7.24
N GLY A 40 -6.82 -6.12 -6.87
CA GLY A 40 -7.47 -6.47 -5.61
C GLY A 40 -6.56 -6.21 -4.39
N ASN A 41 -7.17 -5.93 -3.26
CA ASN A 41 -6.50 -5.77 -1.97
C ASN A 41 -6.87 -6.95 -1.05
N PRO A 42 -5.92 -7.77 -0.57
CA PRO A 42 -4.48 -7.46 -0.47
C PRO A 42 -3.60 -8.09 -1.56
N ASN A 43 -4.13 -8.97 -2.39
CA ASN A 43 -3.34 -9.91 -3.19
C ASN A 43 -2.96 -9.40 -4.59
N SER A 44 -3.49 -8.25 -5.02
CA SER A 44 -3.30 -7.71 -6.38
C SER A 44 -3.84 -8.61 -7.50
N ASP A 45 -4.94 -9.34 -7.21
CA ASP A 45 -5.66 -10.13 -8.22
C ASP A 45 -6.17 -9.22 -9.34
N ILE A 46 -6.13 -9.72 -10.58
CA ILE A 46 -6.47 -8.93 -11.77
C ILE A 46 -7.66 -9.58 -12.50
N PRO A 47 -8.82 -8.90 -12.58
CA PRO A 47 -9.95 -9.37 -13.36
C PRO A 47 -9.71 -9.21 -14.87
N ASP A 48 -10.32 -10.05 -15.70
CA ASP A 48 -10.42 -9.79 -17.15
C ASP A 48 -11.50 -8.72 -17.40
N ILE A 49 -11.06 -7.46 -17.43
CA ILE A 49 -11.95 -6.29 -17.55
C ILE A 49 -12.75 -6.36 -18.84
N ASP A 50 -12.13 -6.72 -19.97
CA ASP A 50 -12.81 -6.80 -21.27
C ASP A 50 -13.92 -7.85 -21.26
N ALA A 51 -13.67 -9.02 -20.68
CA ALA A 51 -14.67 -10.10 -20.59
C ALA A 51 -15.83 -9.70 -19.66
N LEU A 52 -15.54 -9.09 -18.51
CA LEU A 52 -16.55 -8.63 -17.56
C LEU A 52 -17.39 -7.48 -18.11
N ALA A 53 -16.80 -6.57 -18.90
CA ALA A 53 -17.54 -5.54 -19.64
C ALA A 53 -18.52 -6.16 -20.61
N GLY A 54 -18.09 -7.20 -21.36
CA GLY A 54 -18.97 -7.95 -22.27
C GLY A 54 -20.18 -8.57 -21.56
N ILE A 55 -19.95 -9.19 -20.40
CA ILE A 55 -21.04 -9.76 -19.58
C ILE A 55 -21.96 -8.64 -19.06
N ALA A 56 -21.41 -7.57 -18.50
CA ALA A 56 -22.20 -6.46 -17.98
C ALA A 56 -23.12 -5.88 -19.07
N HIS A 57 -22.57 -5.54 -20.23
CA HIS A 57 -23.31 -4.95 -21.33
C HIS A 57 -24.36 -5.88 -21.92
N LYS A 58 -24.09 -7.19 -22.04
CA LYS A 58 -25.07 -8.21 -22.45
C LYS A 58 -26.34 -8.18 -21.58
N HIS A 59 -26.18 -7.87 -20.29
CA HIS A 59 -27.29 -7.81 -19.33
C HIS A 59 -27.83 -6.37 -19.10
N GLY A 60 -27.38 -5.39 -19.88
CA GLY A 60 -27.77 -3.97 -19.73
C GLY A 60 -27.34 -3.37 -18.40
N LEU A 61 -26.15 -3.76 -17.92
CA LEU A 61 -25.52 -3.27 -16.70
C LEU A 61 -24.26 -2.48 -17.02
N PRO A 62 -23.98 -1.40 -16.29
CA PRO A 62 -22.67 -0.75 -16.36
C PRO A 62 -21.64 -1.60 -15.64
N LEU A 63 -20.41 -1.63 -16.18
CA LEU A 63 -19.23 -2.06 -15.46
C LEU A 63 -18.62 -0.86 -14.71
N VAL A 64 -18.57 -0.95 -13.38
CA VAL A 64 -17.95 0.01 -12.50
C VAL A 64 -16.59 -0.53 -12.04
N VAL A 65 -15.53 0.21 -12.27
CA VAL A 65 -14.17 -0.23 -11.96
C VAL A 65 -13.52 0.72 -10.95
N ASP A 66 -13.14 0.21 -9.81
CA ASP A 66 -12.28 0.92 -8.87
C ASP A 66 -10.83 0.82 -9.37
N ASN A 67 -10.32 1.94 -9.85
CA ASN A 67 -8.97 2.03 -10.38
C ASN A 67 -8.01 2.74 -9.42
N THR A 68 -8.27 2.62 -8.13
CA THR A 68 -7.46 3.26 -7.10
C THR A 68 -5.99 2.82 -7.16
N PHE A 69 -5.73 1.52 -7.35
CA PHE A 69 -4.37 0.98 -7.40
C PHE A 69 -3.75 1.02 -8.80
N GLY A 70 -4.57 0.87 -9.84
CA GLY A 70 -4.10 1.00 -11.21
C GLY A 70 -3.76 2.43 -11.59
N THR A 71 -4.54 3.40 -11.11
CA THR A 71 -4.48 4.81 -11.49
C THR A 71 -4.62 5.05 -13.00
N PRO A 72 -4.93 6.26 -13.46
CA PRO A 72 -5.01 6.52 -14.91
C PRO A 72 -3.63 6.49 -15.59
N TYR A 73 -2.54 6.39 -14.83
CA TYR A 73 -1.19 6.29 -15.36
C TYR A 73 -0.86 4.86 -15.85
N PHE A 74 -1.17 3.83 -15.06
CA PHE A 74 -0.87 2.44 -15.44
C PHE A 74 -1.94 1.83 -16.32
N ILE A 75 -3.23 2.11 -16.05
CA ILE A 75 -4.35 1.57 -16.80
C ILE A 75 -5.52 2.56 -16.86
N ARG A 76 -6.20 2.58 -17.99
CA ARG A 76 -7.45 3.32 -18.20
C ARG A 76 -8.59 2.36 -18.52
N PRO A 77 -9.34 1.90 -17.50
CA PRO A 77 -10.36 0.86 -17.66
C PRO A 77 -11.44 1.20 -18.69
N ILE A 78 -11.69 2.49 -18.96
CA ILE A 78 -12.61 2.94 -20.02
C ILE A 78 -12.19 2.45 -21.40
N GLU A 79 -10.90 2.28 -21.66
CA GLU A 79 -10.36 1.72 -22.91
C GLU A 79 -10.63 0.20 -23.02
N HIS A 80 -10.98 -0.43 -21.88
CA HIS A 80 -11.31 -1.84 -21.73
C HIS A 80 -12.79 -2.09 -21.43
N GLY A 81 -13.67 -1.13 -21.76
CA GLY A 81 -15.12 -1.31 -21.67
C GLY A 81 -15.74 -0.92 -20.33
N ALA A 82 -14.99 -0.39 -19.36
CA ALA A 82 -15.59 0.18 -18.16
C ALA A 82 -16.44 1.40 -18.50
N ASP A 83 -17.61 1.50 -17.88
CA ASP A 83 -18.52 2.62 -18.05
C ASP A 83 -18.29 3.70 -17.02
N ILE A 84 -18.03 3.29 -15.80
CA ILE A 84 -17.73 4.17 -14.67
C ILE A 84 -16.41 3.73 -14.03
N VAL A 85 -15.52 4.70 -13.81
CA VAL A 85 -14.28 4.48 -13.07
C VAL A 85 -14.29 5.31 -11.80
N VAL A 86 -13.96 4.68 -10.69
CA VAL A 86 -13.83 5.39 -9.41
C VAL A 86 -12.39 5.31 -8.90
N HIS A 87 -11.99 6.32 -8.15
CA HIS A 87 -10.70 6.36 -7.47
C HIS A 87 -10.88 6.88 -6.04
N SER A 88 -10.27 6.20 -5.10
CA SER A 88 -9.92 6.85 -3.84
C SER A 88 -8.75 7.79 -4.10
N ALA A 89 -9.03 9.08 -4.23
CA ALA A 89 -7.98 10.08 -4.46
C ALA A 89 -7.06 10.25 -3.24
N THR A 90 -7.48 9.78 -2.08
CA THR A 90 -6.70 9.64 -0.83
C THR A 90 -5.40 8.85 -1.04
N LYS A 91 -5.43 7.86 -1.97
CA LYS A 91 -4.35 6.89 -2.21
C LYS A 91 -3.30 7.47 -3.19
N PHE A 92 -2.90 6.76 -4.21
CA PHE A 92 -1.87 7.18 -5.16
C PHE A 92 -2.08 8.56 -5.77
N LEU A 93 -3.32 8.98 -6.05
CA LEU A 93 -3.58 10.28 -6.65
C LEU A 93 -3.06 11.43 -5.77
N GLY A 94 -3.43 11.45 -4.49
CA GLY A 94 -2.88 12.38 -3.50
C GLY A 94 -1.47 11.98 -3.07
N GLY A 95 -1.24 10.71 -2.85
CA GLY A 95 0.05 10.06 -2.61
C GLY A 95 0.65 10.23 -1.21
N HIS A 96 0.10 11.10 -0.36
CA HIS A 96 0.72 11.49 0.91
C HIS A 96 -0.14 11.21 2.14
N GLY A 97 -1.34 10.64 1.95
CA GLY A 97 -2.28 10.36 3.07
C GLY A 97 -2.74 11.60 3.83
N THR A 98 -2.58 12.81 3.26
CA THR A 98 -2.84 14.08 3.94
C THR A 98 -4.29 14.53 3.90
N THR A 99 -5.10 13.98 3.00
CA THR A 99 -6.52 14.34 2.87
C THR A 99 -7.32 13.20 2.25
N LEU A 100 -8.61 13.16 2.57
CA LEU A 100 -9.56 12.23 1.98
C LEU A 100 -10.19 12.85 0.75
N GLY A 101 -10.41 12.02 -0.28
CA GLY A 101 -11.13 12.44 -1.47
C GLY A 101 -11.41 11.26 -2.40
N GLY A 102 -12.33 11.47 -3.34
CA GLY A 102 -12.70 10.50 -4.36
C GLY A 102 -12.98 11.18 -5.69
N ILE A 103 -12.85 10.41 -6.76
CA ILE A 103 -13.14 10.84 -8.13
C ILE A 103 -14.04 9.80 -8.77
N ILE A 104 -15.06 10.24 -9.46
CA ILE A 104 -15.92 9.43 -10.33
C ILE A 104 -15.73 9.92 -11.75
N VAL A 105 -15.38 9.01 -12.66
CA VAL A 105 -15.20 9.27 -14.08
C VAL A 105 -16.25 8.47 -14.85
N ASP A 106 -17.06 9.16 -15.62
CA ASP A 106 -18.08 8.58 -16.51
C ASP A 106 -17.52 8.51 -17.94
N ALA A 107 -17.53 7.33 -18.54
CA ALA A 107 -17.13 7.15 -19.94
C ALA A 107 -18.08 7.87 -20.92
N GLY A 108 -19.29 8.20 -20.49
CA GLY A 108 -20.31 8.83 -21.32
C GLY A 108 -20.85 7.95 -22.46
N LYS A 109 -20.66 6.63 -22.35
CA LYS A 109 -21.01 5.67 -23.43
C LYS A 109 -22.17 4.74 -23.08
N PHE A 110 -22.45 4.56 -21.78
CA PHE A 110 -23.50 3.65 -21.34
C PHE A 110 -24.89 4.24 -21.60
N ASP A 111 -25.77 3.43 -22.23
CA ASP A 111 -27.16 3.82 -22.46
C ASP A 111 -28.01 3.57 -21.22
N TRP A 112 -28.25 4.62 -20.44
CA TRP A 112 -29.01 4.57 -19.19
C TRP A 112 -30.51 4.32 -19.42
N ALA A 113 -31.03 4.45 -20.64
CA ALA A 113 -32.46 4.31 -20.93
C ALA A 113 -32.84 2.92 -21.44
N VAL A 114 -31.97 2.27 -22.26
CA VAL A 114 -32.34 1.11 -23.06
C VAL A 114 -32.79 -0.10 -22.23
N SER A 115 -32.16 -0.34 -21.09
CA SER A 115 -32.48 -1.49 -20.22
C SER A 115 -33.70 -1.31 -19.32
N GLY A 116 -34.18 -0.08 -19.17
CA GLY A 116 -35.25 0.28 -18.21
C GLY A 116 -34.86 0.14 -16.73
N LYS A 117 -33.63 -0.24 -16.43
CA LYS A 117 -33.15 -0.52 -15.06
C LYS A 117 -32.82 0.74 -14.25
N TYR A 118 -32.69 1.92 -14.90
CA TYR A 118 -32.20 3.17 -14.28
C TYR A 118 -33.21 4.33 -14.39
N PRO A 119 -34.47 4.15 -13.90
CA PRO A 119 -35.50 5.17 -14.03
C PRO A 119 -35.15 6.48 -13.35
N VAL A 120 -34.31 6.47 -12.31
CA VAL A 120 -33.84 7.68 -11.62
C VAL A 120 -33.02 8.63 -12.50
N ILE A 121 -32.41 8.10 -13.57
CA ILE A 121 -31.62 8.87 -14.55
C ILE A 121 -32.41 9.09 -15.83
N ALA A 122 -33.14 8.04 -16.29
CA ALA A 122 -33.80 8.02 -17.61
C ALA A 122 -35.24 8.56 -17.60
N ALA A 123 -36.00 8.35 -16.52
CA ALA A 123 -37.38 8.80 -16.45
C ALA A 123 -37.48 10.30 -16.09
N PRO A 124 -38.64 10.96 -16.36
CA PRO A 124 -38.91 12.31 -15.90
C PRO A 124 -38.77 12.47 -14.39
N ASN A 125 -37.94 13.41 -13.94
CA ASN A 125 -37.67 13.64 -12.51
C ASN A 125 -38.61 14.74 -11.96
N PRO A 126 -39.44 14.41 -10.94
CA PRO A 126 -40.37 15.39 -10.37
C PRO A 126 -39.68 16.60 -9.74
N SER A 127 -38.49 16.42 -9.14
CA SER A 127 -37.72 17.51 -8.52
C SER A 127 -37.09 18.47 -9.55
N TYR A 128 -37.11 18.10 -10.83
CA TYR A 128 -36.59 18.90 -11.96
C TYR A 128 -37.66 19.12 -13.01
N HIS A 129 -38.89 19.43 -12.58
CA HIS A 129 -40.01 19.79 -13.44
C HIS A 129 -40.31 18.75 -14.53
N GLY A 130 -40.09 17.45 -14.26
CA GLY A 130 -40.31 16.38 -15.21
C GLY A 130 -39.23 16.21 -16.27
N VAL A 131 -38.07 16.84 -16.11
CA VAL A 131 -36.93 16.64 -17.03
C VAL A 131 -36.24 15.32 -16.73
N SER A 132 -35.93 14.54 -17.78
CA SER A 132 -35.04 13.35 -17.71
C SER A 132 -33.58 13.80 -17.82
N PHE A 133 -32.70 13.22 -16.98
CA PHE A 133 -31.27 13.54 -17.05
C PHE A 133 -30.65 13.03 -18.34
N VAL A 134 -31.11 11.90 -18.91
CA VAL A 134 -30.68 11.42 -20.22
C VAL A 134 -30.98 12.45 -21.30
N ASN A 135 -32.20 13.01 -21.32
CA ASN A 135 -32.59 13.98 -22.32
C ASN A 135 -31.89 15.34 -22.14
N ALA A 136 -31.63 15.73 -20.88
CA ALA A 136 -31.06 17.04 -20.58
C ALA A 136 -29.52 17.08 -20.73
N ALA A 137 -28.82 15.98 -20.43
CA ALA A 137 -27.38 15.96 -20.33
C ALA A 137 -26.70 14.91 -21.28
N GLY A 138 -27.48 14.07 -21.95
CA GLY A 138 -26.94 13.06 -22.88
C GLY A 138 -25.84 12.19 -22.25
N PRO A 139 -24.62 12.18 -22.84
CA PRO A 139 -23.51 11.39 -22.31
C PRO A 139 -23.12 11.71 -20.87
N ALA A 140 -23.45 12.89 -20.36
CA ALA A 140 -23.14 13.29 -18.99
C ALA A 140 -24.32 13.06 -18.02
N ALA A 141 -25.31 12.27 -18.38
CA ALA A 141 -26.53 12.05 -17.57
C ALA A 141 -26.24 11.55 -16.17
N PHE A 142 -25.37 10.57 -16.01
CA PHE A 142 -25.02 9.98 -14.74
C PHE A 142 -24.32 10.97 -13.81
N VAL A 143 -23.27 11.64 -14.26
CA VAL A 143 -22.54 12.61 -13.42
C VAL A 143 -23.39 13.86 -13.15
N THR A 144 -24.29 14.22 -14.07
CA THR A 144 -25.26 15.33 -13.86
C THR A 144 -26.26 14.96 -12.76
N TYR A 145 -26.78 13.73 -12.77
CA TYR A 145 -27.64 13.21 -11.69
C TYR A 145 -26.93 13.26 -10.34
N ILE A 146 -25.69 12.76 -10.28
CA ILE A 146 -24.89 12.79 -9.05
C ILE A 146 -24.75 14.23 -8.51
N ARG A 147 -24.39 15.17 -9.40
CA ARG A 147 -24.18 16.58 -8.99
C ARG A 147 -25.48 17.29 -8.60
N ALA A 148 -26.53 17.07 -9.37
CA ALA A 148 -27.82 17.77 -9.18
C ALA A 148 -28.61 17.23 -7.99
N ILE A 149 -28.53 15.93 -7.70
CA ILE A 149 -29.29 15.26 -6.64
C ILE A 149 -28.37 14.90 -5.46
N LEU A 150 -27.45 13.94 -5.65
CA LEU A 150 -26.74 13.34 -4.52
C LEU A 150 -25.80 14.36 -3.86
N LEU A 151 -24.98 15.06 -4.62
CA LEU A 151 -24.06 16.06 -4.08
C LEU A 151 -24.81 17.21 -3.38
N ARG A 152 -25.87 17.72 -4.03
CA ARG A 152 -26.68 18.80 -3.47
C ARG A 152 -27.39 18.39 -2.19
N ASP A 153 -28.03 17.21 -2.18
CA ASP A 153 -28.91 16.80 -1.10
C ASP A 153 -28.13 16.22 0.10
N THR A 154 -26.98 15.56 -0.14
CA THR A 154 -26.13 15.02 0.94
C THR A 154 -25.08 16.01 1.42
N GLY A 155 -24.73 17.02 0.61
CA GLY A 155 -23.68 17.99 0.93
C GLY A 155 -22.26 17.41 0.93
N ALA A 156 -22.04 16.22 0.36
CA ALA A 156 -20.76 15.52 0.33
C ALA A 156 -19.76 16.17 -0.65
N SER A 157 -19.48 17.47 -0.47
CA SER A 157 -18.60 18.27 -1.30
C SER A 157 -17.19 18.30 -0.71
N ILE A 158 -16.18 18.15 -1.59
CA ILE A 158 -14.78 18.28 -1.18
C ILE A 158 -14.47 19.73 -0.82
N SER A 159 -13.67 19.95 0.24
CA SER A 159 -13.21 21.30 0.57
C SER A 159 -12.19 21.81 -0.48
N PRO A 160 -12.13 23.13 -0.75
CA PRO A 160 -11.14 23.69 -1.67
C PRO A 160 -9.69 23.37 -1.27
N PHE A 161 -9.39 23.33 0.02
CA PHE A 161 -8.06 22.99 0.52
C PHE A 161 -7.70 21.52 0.29
N ALA A 162 -8.66 20.61 0.52
CA ALA A 162 -8.47 19.20 0.20
C ALA A 162 -8.25 18.98 -1.31
N ALA A 163 -9.04 19.68 -2.15
CA ALA A 163 -8.86 19.65 -3.60
C ALA A 163 -7.47 20.15 -4.03
N PHE A 164 -7.00 21.24 -3.42
CA PHE A 164 -5.65 21.76 -3.67
C PHE A 164 -4.56 20.73 -3.33
N LEU A 165 -4.63 20.08 -2.16
CA LEU A 165 -3.67 19.04 -1.78
C LEU A 165 -3.67 17.86 -2.74
N LEU A 166 -4.85 17.43 -3.23
CA LEU A 166 -4.94 16.35 -4.21
C LEU A 166 -4.36 16.75 -5.57
N LEU A 167 -4.61 17.99 -6.01
CA LEU A 167 -4.03 18.52 -7.26
C LEU A 167 -2.50 18.55 -7.19
N GLN A 168 -1.92 18.98 -6.07
CA GLN A 168 -0.48 18.93 -5.84
C GLN A 168 0.07 17.50 -5.96
N GLY A 169 -0.65 16.51 -5.40
CA GLY A 169 -0.29 15.10 -5.54
C GLY A 169 -0.33 14.62 -6.99
N ILE A 170 -1.35 15.03 -7.75
CA ILE A 170 -1.53 14.62 -9.15
C ILE A 170 -0.40 15.14 -10.06
N GLU A 171 0.15 16.32 -9.79
CA GLU A 171 1.25 16.89 -10.59
C GLU A 171 2.49 15.99 -10.64
N THR A 172 2.75 15.21 -9.58
CA THR A 172 3.90 14.30 -9.49
C THR A 172 3.50 12.83 -9.65
N LEU A 173 2.27 12.53 -10.04
CA LEU A 173 1.74 11.17 -10.05
C LEU A 173 2.58 10.22 -10.90
N SER A 174 2.91 10.57 -12.13
CA SER A 174 3.68 9.71 -13.03
C SER A 174 5.06 9.38 -12.47
N LEU A 175 5.79 10.40 -11.99
CA LEU A 175 7.13 10.25 -11.40
C LEU A 175 7.10 9.32 -10.17
N ARG A 176 6.08 9.46 -9.33
CA ARG A 176 5.92 8.60 -8.15
C ARG A 176 5.61 7.15 -8.55
N LEU A 177 4.70 6.96 -9.50
CA LEU A 177 4.30 5.62 -9.92
C LEU A 177 5.41 4.86 -10.64
N GLU A 178 6.21 5.52 -11.45
CA GLU A 178 7.42 4.93 -12.02
C GLU A 178 8.36 4.44 -10.92
N ARG A 179 8.60 5.26 -9.91
CA ARG A 179 9.45 4.88 -8.77
C ARG A 179 8.83 3.75 -7.94
N HIS A 180 7.53 3.77 -7.68
CA HIS A 180 6.82 2.67 -7.02
C HIS A 180 7.00 1.35 -7.79
N ALA A 181 6.78 1.35 -9.11
CA ALA A 181 6.92 0.17 -9.95
C ALA A 181 8.36 -0.35 -10.00
N GLU A 182 9.35 0.54 -10.14
CA GLU A 182 10.77 0.19 -10.12
C GLU A 182 11.17 -0.46 -8.79
N ASN A 183 10.80 0.17 -7.67
CA ASN A 183 11.09 -0.35 -6.34
C ASN A 183 10.40 -1.70 -6.11
N THR A 184 9.14 -1.81 -6.48
CA THR A 184 8.36 -3.06 -6.36
C THR A 184 9.03 -4.21 -7.08
N LYS A 185 9.43 -4.02 -8.33
CA LYS A 185 10.12 -5.06 -9.11
C LYS A 185 11.38 -5.57 -8.40
N LYS A 186 12.16 -4.68 -7.81
CA LYS A 186 13.39 -5.04 -7.08
C LYS A 186 13.07 -5.76 -5.77
N VAL A 187 12.05 -5.32 -5.04
CA VAL A 187 11.61 -5.98 -3.79
C VAL A 187 11.04 -7.36 -4.08
N VAL A 188 10.21 -7.52 -5.11
CA VAL A 188 9.67 -8.82 -5.53
C VAL A 188 10.80 -9.79 -5.90
N GLU A 189 11.80 -9.36 -6.67
CA GLU A 189 12.94 -10.21 -7.02
C GLU A 189 13.78 -10.56 -5.79
N PHE A 190 13.99 -9.64 -4.86
CA PHE A 190 14.67 -9.90 -3.59
C PHE A 190 13.92 -10.94 -2.76
N LEU A 191 12.62 -10.74 -2.52
CA LEU A 191 11.81 -11.65 -1.72
C LEU A 191 11.70 -13.04 -2.35
N LYS A 192 11.53 -13.13 -3.66
CA LYS A 192 11.46 -14.40 -4.40
C LYS A 192 12.69 -15.27 -4.16
N ASN A 193 13.87 -14.66 -4.04
CA ASN A 193 15.14 -15.35 -3.84
C ASN A 193 15.54 -15.49 -2.37
N HIS A 194 14.74 -14.96 -1.43
CA HIS A 194 15.08 -14.95 -0.03
C HIS A 194 14.74 -16.28 0.67
N SER A 195 15.69 -16.86 1.40
CA SER A 195 15.58 -18.18 2.01
C SER A 195 14.44 -18.34 3.02
N GLN A 196 14.00 -17.25 3.65
CA GLN A 196 12.90 -17.22 4.64
C GLN A 196 11.52 -16.94 4.01
N VAL A 197 11.44 -16.69 2.71
CA VAL A 197 10.18 -16.49 2.01
C VAL A 197 9.69 -17.82 1.43
N GLU A 198 8.42 -18.12 1.64
CA GLU A 198 7.76 -19.32 1.14
C GLU A 198 7.13 -19.06 -0.23
N LYS A 199 6.35 -17.98 -0.36
CA LYS A 199 5.63 -17.58 -1.57
C LYS A 199 5.66 -16.06 -1.70
N VAL A 200 5.83 -15.53 -2.89
CA VAL A 200 5.55 -14.13 -3.23
C VAL A 200 4.33 -14.11 -4.14
N ASN A 201 3.30 -13.39 -3.73
CA ASN A 201 2.06 -13.25 -4.47
C ASN A 201 2.05 -11.91 -5.22
N HIS A 202 2.68 -11.90 -6.41
CA HIS A 202 2.76 -10.71 -7.26
C HIS A 202 2.51 -11.06 -8.73
N PRO A 203 1.60 -10.36 -9.43
CA PRO A 203 1.16 -10.76 -10.77
C PRO A 203 2.22 -10.62 -11.87
N SER A 204 3.36 -9.97 -11.61
CA SER A 204 4.48 -9.96 -12.55
C SER A 204 5.27 -11.28 -12.62
N LEU A 205 5.04 -12.19 -11.67
CA LEU A 205 5.73 -13.48 -11.65
C LEU A 205 5.04 -14.47 -12.60
N PRO A 206 5.79 -15.19 -13.47
CA PRO A 206 5.20 -16.14 -14.41
C PRO A 206 4.38 -17.28 -13.76
N SER A 207 4.60 -17.54 -12.47
CA SER A 207 3.85 -18.53 -11.71
C SER A 207 2.51 -18.02 -11.17
N HIS A 208 2.25 -16.71 -11.27
CA HIS A 208 0.99 -16.12 -10.80
C HIS A 208 -0.14 -16.40 -11.80
N PRO A 209 -1.36 -16.75 -11.36
CA PRO A 209 -2.48 -17.03 -12.27
C PRO A 209 -2.80 -15.85 -13.21
N ASP A 210 -2.67 -14.63 -12.73
CA ASP A 210 -2.98 -13.42 -13.48
C ASP A 210 -1.80 -12.85 -14.27
N TYR A 211 -0.72 -13.60 -14.44
CA TYR A 211 0.46 -13.14 -15.16
C TYR A 211 0.15 -12.55 -16.55
N PHE A 212 -0.68 -13.23 -17.34
CA PHE A 212 -1.05 -12.77 -18.68
C PHE A 212 -1.93 -11.53 -18.66
N LEU A 213 -2.84 -11.41 -17.69
CA LEU A 213 -3.65 -10.19 -17.49
C LEU A 213 -2.78 -9.02 -17.04
N TYR A 214 -1.79 -9.28 -16.18
CA TYR A 214 -0.80 -8.28 -15.81
C TYR A 214 -0.01 -7.76 -17.02
N GLN A 215 0.48 -8.65 -17.88
CA GLN A 215 1.17 -8.24 -19.10
C GLN A 215 0.27 -7.43 -20.05
N LYS A 216 -1.02 -7.78 -20.11
CA LYS A 216 -2.01 -7.11 -20.95
C LYS A 216 -2.34 -5.70 -20.44
N TYR A 217 -2.63 -5.57 -19.13
CA TYR A 217 -3.18 -4.34 -18.56
C TYR A 217 -2.12 -3.42 -17.94
N PHE A 218 -0.98 -3.94 -17.54
CA PHE A 218 0.07 -3.21 -16.82
C PHE A 218 1.45 -3.32 -17.50
N PRO A 219 1.58 -3.00 -18.79
CA PRO A 219 2.84 -3.15 -19.53
C PRO A 219 3.95 -2.25 -18.96
N ASN A 220 3.60 -1.16 -18.30
CA ASN A 220 4.52 -0.20 -17.69
C ASN A 220 4.77 -0.48 -16.18
N GLY A 221 4.30 -1.59 -15.66
CA GLY A 221 4.40 -1.95 -14.25
C GLY A 221 3.14 -1.62 -13.46
N GLY A 222 3.17 -1.89 -12.17
CA GLY A 222 2.04 -1.73 -11.25
C GLY A 222 2.14 -2.68 -10.07
N ALA A 223 1.02 -2.85 -9.35
CA ALA A 223 0.89 -3.80 -8.24
C ALA A 223 1.92 -3.58 -7.12
N SER A 224 2.19 -2.32 -6.75
CA SER A 224 3.11 -2.00 -5.65
C SER A 224 2.55 -2.33 -4.25
N ILE A 225 1.31 -2.80 -4.20
CA ILE A 225 0.68 -3.39 -3.01
C ILE A 225 0.52 -4.88 -3.32
N PHE A 226 1.18 -5.73 -2.54
CA PHE A 226 1.16 -7.18 -2.76
C PHE A 226 1.41 -7.93 -1.46
N THR A 227 1.21 -9.25 -1.48
CA THR A 227 1.45 -10.11 -0.32
C THR A 227 2.60 -11.08 -0.57
N PHE A 228 3.17 -11.55 0.52
CA PHE A 228 4.08 -12.69 0.51
C PHE A 228 3.92 -13.48 1.82
N ASP A 229 4.24 -14.76 1.77
CA ASP A 229 4.22 -15.65 2.92
C ASP A 229 5.66 -15.87 3.40
N ILE A 230 5.91 -15.60 4.69
CA ILE A 230 7.20 -15.91 5.32
C ILE A 230 7.17 -17.35 5.86
N LYS A 231 8.32 -18.05 5.86
CA LYS A 231 8.41 -19.39 6.46
C LYS A 231 8.14 -19.34 7.95
N GLY A 232 7.34 -20.27 8.43
CA GLY A 232 6.90 -20.35 9.83
C GLY A 232 5.44 -19.98 9.97
N GLY A 233 5.10 -19.23 11.00
CA GLY A 233 3.72 -18.84 11.31
C GLY A 233 3.59 -17.37 11.65
N LYS A 234 2.55 -17.05 12.42
CA LYS A 234 2.23 -15.69 12.87
C LYS A 234 3.38 -15.01 13.61
N GLU A 235 4.09 -15.76 14.45
CA GLU A 235 5.22 -15.23 15.25
C GLU A 235 6.39 -14.79 14.35
N GLU A 236 6.66 -15.53 13.26
CA GLU A 236 7.68 -15.19 12.29
C GLU A 236 7.27 -13.95 11.50
N ALA A 237 5.99 -13.84 11.12
CA ALA A 237 5.46 -12.66 10.44
C ALA A 237 5.57 -11.41 11.33
N TYR A 238 5.24 -11.51 12.61
CA TYR A 238 5.39 -10.39 13.56
C TYR A 238 6.84 -10.01 13.76
N ARG A 239 7.74 -10.99 13.97
CA ARG A 239 9.17 -10.71 14.09
C ARG A 239 9.72 -10.00 12.86
N PHE A 240 9.31 -10.41 11.67
CA PHE A 240 9.71 -9.72 10.43
C PHE A 240 9.23 -8.26 10.45
N ILE A 241 7.95 -8.01 10.73
CA ILE A 241 7.36 -6.66 10.74
C ILE A 241 8.04 -5.77 11.77
N ASP A 242 8.28 -6.27 12.98
CA ASP A 242 8.87 -5.51 14.10
C ASP A 242 10.33 -5.12 13.83
N HIS A 243 11.04 -5.83 12.95
CA HIS A 243 12.42 -5.51 12.58
C HIS A 243 12.53 -4.56 11.37
N LEU A 244 11.44 -4.22 10.71
CA LEU A 244 11.45 -3.28 9.60
C LEU A 244 11.63 -1.84 10.11
N GLN A 245 12.56 -1.10 9.51
CA GLN A 245 12.87 0.28 9.94
C GLN A 245 12.27 1.35 9.04
N ILE A 246 12.20 1.10 7.72
CA ILE A 246 11.64 2.03 6.74
C ILE A 246 10.14 1.87 6.62
N PHE A 247 9.66 0.63 6.71
CA PHE A 247 8.24 0.35 6.60
C PHE A 247 7.49 0.79 7.86
N SER A 248 6.54 1.66 7.69
CA SER A 248 5.62 2.01 8.79
C SER A 248 4.54 0.95 8.92
N LEU A 249 4.32 0.45 10.13
CA LEU A 249 3.19 -0.42 10.46
C LEU A 249 1.91 0.42 10.49
N LEU A 250 1.20 0.47 9.38
CA LEU A 250 0.00 1.30 9.21
C LEU A 250 -0.96 0.64 8.24
N ALA A 251 -2.24 0.55 8.65
CA ALA A 251 -3.33 0.02 7.84
C ALA A 251 -3.76 0.97 6.70
N ASN A 252 -2.80 1.58 6.01
CA ASN A 252 -2.97 2.37 4.80
C ASN A 252 -2.21 1.68 3.64
N VAL A 253 -2.33 2.22 2.43
CA VAL A 253 -1.68 1.73 1.21
C VAL A 253 -1.51 2.87 0.22
N ALA A 254 -0.65 2.66 -0.79
CA ALA A 254 -0.52 3.59 -1.91
C ALA A 254 -0.07 5.00 -1.46
N ASP A 255 0.81 5.03 -0.48
CA ASP A 255 1.49 6.22 0.04
C ASP A 255 2.91 6.29 -0.57
N VAL A 256 3.49 7.48 -0.62
CA VAL A 256 4.91 7.67 -0.99
C VAL A 256 5.86 6.93 -0.07
N LYS A 257 5.42 6.61 1.15
CA LYS A 257 6.16 5.81 2.14
C LYS A 257 5.83 4.34 2.02
N SER A 258 6.83 3.51 2.25
CA SER A 258 6.64 2.07 2.36
C SER A 258 5.87 1.70 3.63
N LEU A 259 4.83 0.89 3.47
CA LEU A 259 3.95 0.47 4.55
C LEU A 259 3.87 -1.05 4.62
N VAL A 260 3.63 -1.58 5.82
CA VAL A 260 3.49 -3.00 6.09
C VAL A 260 2.30 -3.25 7.01
N ILE A 261 1.61 -4.37 6.81
CA ILE A 261 0.66 -4.91 7.77
C ILE A 261 0.69 -6.44 7.77
N HIS A 262 0.11 -7.01 8.83
CA HIS A 262 -0.31 -8.41 8.88
C HIS A 262 -1.82 -8.47 8.61
N PRO A 263 -2.28 -8.84 7.40
CA PRO A 263 -3.69 -8.69 6.99
C PRO A 263 -4.66 -9.40 7.94
N ALA A 264 -4.37 -10.65 8.29
CA ALA A 264 -5.24 -11.49 9.11
C ALA A 264 -5.58 -10.90 10.50
N THR A 265 -4.72 -10.03 11.06
CA THR A 265 -4.95 -9.42 12.38
C THR A 265 -5.20 -7.92 12.34
N THR A 266 -5.30 -7.34 11.14
CA THR A 266 -5.55 -5.90 10.95
C THR A 266 -6.76 -5.67 10.06
N THR A 267 -6.54 -5.50 8.76
CA THR A 267 -7.60 -5.12 7.80
C THR A 267 -8.62 -6.23 7.53
N HIS A 268 -8.30 -7.50 7.80
CA HIS A 268 -9.15 -8.66 7.58
C HIS A 268 -9.47 -9.40 8.89
N SER A 269 -9.26 -8.76 10.03
CA SER A 269 -9.46 -9.38 11.36
C SER A 269 -10.92 -9.75 11.68
N GLN A 270 -11.87 -9.23 10.91
CA GLN A 270 -13.29 -9.55 11.04
C GLN A 270 -13.72 -10.78 10.23
N LEU A 271 -12.84 -11.33 9.38
CA LEU A 271 -13.14 -12.52 8.59
C LEU A 271 -12.97 -13.79 9.42
N SER A 272 -13.76 -14.80 9.11
CA SER A 272 -13.58 -16.15 9.68
C SER A 272 -12.31 -16.81 9.14
N PRO A 273 -11.80 -17.87 9.80
CA PRO A 273 -10.66 -18.63 9.27
C PRO A 273 -10.91 -19.16 7.84
N GLU A 274 -12.13 -19.61 7.56
CA GLU A 274 -12.54 -20.13 6.25
C GLU A 274 -12.52 -19.01 5.20
N GLU A 275 -13.06 -17.82 5.53
CA GLU A 275 -13.04 -16.66 4.63
C GLU A 275 -11.61 -16.12 4.37
N LEU A 276 -10.71 -16.24 5.36
CA LEU A 276 -9.30 -15.92 5.18
C LEU A 276 -8.60 -16.90 4.24
N GLU A 277 -8.91 -18.21 4.37
CA GLU A 277 -8.37 -19.24 3.50
C GLU A 277 -8.86 -19.08 2.05
N GLU A 278 -10.15 -18.78 1.84
CA GLU A 278 -10.72 -18.47 0.52
C GLU A 278 -10.03 -17.27 -0.15
N GLN A 279 -9.56 -16.31 0.64
CA GLN A 279 -8.80 -15.15 0.16
C GLN A 279 -7.27 -15.37 0.13
N GLU A 280 -6.79 -16.60 0.32
CA GLU A 280 -5.36 -16.93 0.40
C GLU A 280 -4.58 -16.12 1.45
N ILE A 281 -5.25 -15.68 2.53
CA ILE A 281 -4.63 -14.94 3.63
C ILE A 281 -4.31 -15.90 4.78
N LYS A 282 -3.06 -16.33 4.88
CA LYS A 282 -2.58 -17.23 5.91
C LYS A 282 -2.10 -16.47 7.16
N SER A 283 -1.82 -17.21 8.23
CA SER A 283 -1.27 -16.66 9.48
C SER A 283 0.16 -16.11 9.32
N ASN A 284 0.87 -16.47 8.27
CA ASN A 284 2.22 -16.00 7.93
C ASN A 284 2.24 -15.03 6.73
N THR A 285 1.07 -14.60 6.26
CA THR A 285 0.96 -13.65 5.13
C THR A 285 1.23 -12.22 5.61
N ILE A 286 2.09 -11.53 4.90
CA ILE A 286 2.45 -10.13 5.10
C ILE A 286 2.07 -9.34 3.84
N ARG A 287 1.43 -8.17 4.01
CA ARG A 287 1.16 -7.24 2.92
C ARG A 287 2.15 -6.08 2.97
N LEU A 288 2.78 -5.82 1.85
CA LEU A 288 3.61 -4.64 1.62
C LEU A 288 2.87 -3.62 0.73
N SER A 289 3.10 -2.35 0.97
CA SER A 289 2.83 -1.25 0.05
C SER A 289 4.15 -0.53 -0.16
N ILE A 290 4.77 -0.75 -1.32
CA ILE A 290 6.12 -0.25 -1.60
C ILE A 290 6.06 1.23 -1.94
N GLY A 291 6.88 2.03 -1.26
CA GLY A 291 6.99 3.46 -1.43
C GLY A 291 8.03 3.91 -2.46
N THR A 292 8.37 5.19 -2.40
CA THR A 292 9.28 5.85 -3.34
C THR A 292 10.68 6.08 -2.78
N GLU A 293 10.99 5.54 -1.61
CA GLU A 293 12.28 5.68 -0.94
C GLU A 293 13.41 5.11 -1.80
N ASN A 294 14.65 5.37 -1.42
CA ASN A 294 15.79 4.76 -2.10
C ASN A 294 15.71 3.24 -1.92
N ILE A 295 15.82 2.50 -3.02
CA ILE A 295 15.71 1.04 -3.02
C ILE A 295 16.79 0.35 -2.16
N ILE A 296 17.96 0.94 -2.05
CA ILE A 296 19.03 0.44 -1.18
C ILE A 296 18.57 0.49 0.28
N ASP A 297 17.93 1.59 0.67
CA ASP A 297 17.37 1.74 2.01
C ASP A 297 16.22 0.76 2.28
N ILE A 298 15.41 0.43 1.27
CA ILE A 298 14.32 -0.55 1.40
C ILE A 298 14.87 -1.98 1.61
N ILE A 299 15.93 -2.35 0.90
CA ILE A 299 16.44 -3.74 0.84
C ILE A 299 17.60 -3.99 1.84
N GLU A 300 18.44 -3.01 2.13
CA GLU A 300 19.79 -3.28 2.63
C GLU A 300 20.18 -2.64 3.97
N ARG A 301 19.30 -2.10 4.79
CA ARG A 301 19.74 -1.10 5.77
C ARG A 301 20.62 -1.55 6.94
N ILE A 302 20.63 -2.77 7.42
CA ILE A 302 21.44 -3.11 8.62
C ILE A 302 22.42 -4.25 8.39
N MET A 303 22.02 -5.35 7.80
CA MET A 303 22.84 -6.55 7.77
C MET A 303 24.09 -6.45 6.89
N PRO A 304 24.07 -5.78 5.72
CA PRO A 304 25.27 -5.58 4.93
C PRO A 304 26.34 -4.69 5.58
N VAL A 305 25.90 -3.65 6.33
CA VAL A 305 26.83 -2.77 7.05
C VAL A 305 27.58 -3.54 8.13
N LEU A 306 26.88 -4.37 8.91
CA LEU A 306 27.48 -5.22 9.94
C LEU A 306 28.38 -6.31 9.35
N SER A 307 27.96 -6.94 8.25
CA SER A 307 28.75 -7.95 7.54
C SER A 307 30.02 -7.37 6.91
N LYS A 308 29.91 -6.22 6.22
CA LYS A 308 31.06 -5.54 5.60
C LYS A 308 32.14 -5.12 6.60
N ASN A 309 31.73 -4.85 7.84
CA ASN A 309 32.64 -4.47 8.93
C ASN A 309 33.00 -5.64 9.88
N HIS A 310 32.74 -6.88 9.45
CA HIS A 310 33.07 -8.09 10.22
C HIS A 310 32.41 -8.19 11.62
N TYR A 311 31.20 -7.60 11.78
CA TYR A 311 30.41 -7.77 12.98
C TYR A 311 29.52 -9.02 12.90
N VAL A 312 29.09 -9.38 11.69
CA VAL A 312 28.37 -10.63 11.44
C VAL A 312 28.93 -11.33 10.21
N GLU A 313 28.80 -12.66 10.18
CA GLU A 313 29.16 -13.52 9.05
C GLU A 313 27.93 -14.11 8.42
N GLY A 314 27.81 -14.04 7.09
CA GLY A 314 26.74 -14.72 6.36
C GLY A 314 27.00 -16.22 6.31
N VAL A 315 26.01 -17.02 6.70
CA VAL A 315 26.04 -18.48 6.60
C VAL A 315 25.17 -18.90 5.43
N GLN A 316 25.79 -19.46 4.37
CA GLN A 316 25.05 -19.96 3.19
C GLN A 316 24.58 -21.41 3.42
N GLY A 317 23.38 -21.74 2.94
CA GLY A 317 22.84 -23.11 2.92
C GLY A 317 21.50 -23.25 3.64
N LYS A 318 21.01 -24.50 3.73
CA LYS A 318 19.76 -24.86 4.42
C LYS A 318 19.88 -24.53 5.91
N GLY A 319 19.21 -23.48 6.38
CA GLY A 319 19.38 -22.91 7.72
C GLY A 319 20.35 -21.73 7.77
N GLY A 320 20.66 -21.14 6.62
CA GLY A 320 21.50 -19.96 6.47
C GLY A 320 20.90 -18.72 7.17
N GLY A 321 21.76 -17.75 7.43
CA GLY A 321 21.42 -16.53 8.15
C GLY A 321 22.69 -15.77 8.48
N TYR A 322 22.66 -14.96 9.52
CA TYR A 322 23.86 -14.28 10.02
C TYR A 322 24.18 -14.77 11.41
N ARG A 323 25.47 -14.92 11.70
CA ARG A 323 25.97 -15.17 13.05
C ARG A 323 26.94 -14.07 13.45
N LEU A 324 27.10 -13.85 14.75
CA LEU A 324 28.14 -12.96 15.23
C LEU A 324 29.52 -13.47 14.80
N ALA A 325 30.36 -12.56 14.30
CA ALA A 325 31.71 -12.89 13.90
C ALA A 325 32.70 -13.03 15.05
N LYS A 326 32.33 -12.49 16.23
CA LYS A 326 33.10 -12.51 17.48
C LYS A 326 32.18 -12.92 18.65
N GLU A 327 32.76 -13.14 19.83
CA GLU A 327 32.01 -13.36 21.04
C GLU A 327 31.24 -12.09 21.48
N PRO A 328 30.02 -12.19 22.02
CA PRO A 328 29.22 -11.00 22.42
C PRO A 328 29.93 -10.00 23.33
N LYS A 329 30.89 -10.46 24.14
CA LYS A 329 31.73 -9.62 25.03
C LYS A 329 32.70 -8.72 24.26
N ASP A 330 33.01 -9.06 23.01
CA ASP A 330 33.98 -8.34 22.16
C ASP A 330 33.32 -7.29 21.27
N TYR A 331 31.98 -7.11 21.39
CA TYR A 331 31.23 -6.06 20.72
C TYR A 331 30.91 -4.93 21.68
N ARG A 332 31.51 -3.77 21.47
CA ARG A 332 31.16 -2.55 22.21
C ARG A 332 29.94 -1.91 21.56
N ILE A 333 28.99 -1.49 22.35
CA ILE A 333 27.76 -0.86 21.87
C ILE A 333 28.07 0.49 21.17
N GLY A 334 29.06 1.23 21.67
CA GLY A 334 29.53 2.46 21.00
C GLY A 334 30.03 2.24 19.57
N ASP A 335 30.72 1.12 19.32
CA ASP A 335 31.21 0.80 17.97
C ASP A 335 30.06 0.43 17.02
N ILE A 336 29.09 -0.34 17.51
CA ILE A 336 27.89 -0.69 16.73
C ILE A 336 27.10 0.57 16.39
N LEU A 337 26.85 1.46 17.37
CA LEU A 337 26.10 2.68 17.16
C LEU A 337 26.81 3.63 16.18
N ARG A 338 28.13 3.79 16.30
CA ARG A 338 28.89 4.60 15.34
C ARG A 338 28.84 4.04 13.92
N LEU A 339 28.72 2.74 13.78
CA LEU A 339 28.65 2.06 12.49
C LEU A 339 27.25 2.20 11.85
N THR A 340 26.18 2.13 12.65
CA THR A 340 24.79 2.12 12.15
C THR A 340 24.18 3.53 12.06
N GLU A 341 24.47 4.39 13.04
CA GLU A 341 23.86 5.73 13.16
C GLU A 341 24.84 6.87 12.83
N GLY A 342 26.13 6.55 12.65
CA GLY A 342 27.17 7.55 12.47
C GLY A 342 27.74 8.05 13.79
N GLN A 343 28.41 9.21 13.77
CA GLN A 343 29.09 9.73 14.94
C GLN A 343 28.11 10.12 16.06
N LEU A 344 28.38 9.65 17.27
CA LEU A 344 27.59 9.97 18.46
C LEU A 344 27.95 11.37 18.98
N VAL A 345 27.64 12.40 18.21
CA VAL A 345 27.94 13.81 18.56
C VAL A 345 26.64 14.58 18.85
N PRO A 346 26.59 15.31 19.95
CA PRO A 346 25.42 16.08 20.33
C PRO A 346 25.22 17.36 19.49
N VAL A 347 26.27 17.85 18.86
CA VAL A 347 26.30 19.08 18.05
C VAL A 347 27.28 18.93 16.89
N ALA A 348 26.95 19.45 15.71
CA ALA A 348 27.74 19.31 14.49
C ALA A 348 29.18 19.81 14.58
N CYS A 349 29.46 20.79 15.42
CA CYS A 349 30.82 21.32 15.60
C CYS A 349 31.79 20.37 16.36
N LEU A 350 31.30 19.20 16.80
CA LEU A 350 32.10 18.14 17.42
C LEU A 350 32.31 16.94 16.50
N GLU A 351 31.83 16.98 15.27
CA GLU A 351 32.07 15.93 14.27
C GLU A 351 33.57 15.86 13.89
N CYS A 352 34.07 14.64 13.62
CA CYS A 352 35.49 14.41 13.35
C CYS A 352 36.07 15.20 12.16
N ASN A 353 35.25 15.60 11.21
CA ASN A 353 35.65 16.35 10.01
C ASN A 353 35.03 17.77 9.96
N ALA A 354 34.47 18.27 11.07
CA ALA A 354 33.86 19.56 11.09
C ALA A 354 34.95 20.67 10.94
N GLU A 355 34.65 21.67 10.11
CA GLU A 355 35.47 22.91 10.12
C GLU A 355 35.45 23.52 11.51
N THR A 356 36.62 24.03 11.96
CA THR A 356 36.73 24.68 13.26
C THR A 356 35.70 25.81 13.38
N CYS A 357 34.75 25.65 14.30
CA CYS A 357 33.70 26.64 14.49
C CYS A 357 34.33 28.05 14.77
N LYS A 358 33.97 29.01 13.92
CA LYS A 358 34.48 30.42 14.05
C LYS A 358 34.20 31.07 15.41
N ARG A 359 33.27 30.52 16.18
CA ARG A 359 32.88 30.97 17.52
C ARG A 359 33.43 30.09 18.65
N ALA A 360 34.28 29.11 18.37
CA ALA A 360 34.76 28.17 19.39
C ALA A 360 35.41 28.86 20.59
N ASN A 361 36.19 29.88 20.36
CA ASN A 361 36.92 30.64 21.41
C ASN A 361 36.02 31.47 22.32
N ILE A 362 34.80 31.79 21.91
CA ILE A 362 33.82 32.60 22.66
C ILE A 362 32.56 31.85 23.02
N CYS A 363 32.46 30.56 22.65
CA CYS A 363 31.28 29.72 22.86
C CYS A 363 31.22 29.26 24.33
N LYS A 364 30.28 29.82 25.07
CA LYS A 364 30.10 29.50 26.50
C LYS A 364 29.55 28.07 26.73
N THR A 365 28.90 27.45 25.73
CA THR A 365 28.31 26.13 25.85
C THR A 365 29.21 25.01 25.31
N LEU A 366 30.29 25.34 24.61
CA LEU A 366 31.19 24.33 24.04
C LEU A 366 31.83 23.40 25.09
N PRO A 367 32.25 23.86 26.28
CA PRO A 367 32.79 22.99 27.31
C PRO A 367 31.76 21.95 27.76
N MET A 368 30.51 22.36 28.00
CA MET A 368 29.39 21.48 28.36
C MET A 368 29.14 20.42 27.27
N TRP A 369 29.11 20.82 25.99
CA TRP A 369 28.91 19.89 24.91
C TRP A 369 30.05 18.90 24.72
N LYS A 370 31.28 19.31 24.95
CA LYS A 370 32.46 18.43 24.96
C LYS A 370 32.37 17.40 26.08
N GLU A 371 32.00 17.81 27.27
CA GLU A 371 31.83 16.93 28.43
C GLU A 371 30.70 15.91 28.19
N PHE A 372 29.55 16.38 27.69
CA PHE A 372 28.42 15.52 27.33
C PHE A 372 28.80 14.51 26.24
N HIS A 373 29.47 14.95 25.18
CA HIS A 373 29.98 14.07 24.13
C HIS A 373 30.94 13.01 24.70
N HIS A 374 31.86 13.41 25.57
CA HIS A 374 32.76 12.46 26.21
C HIS A 374 32.02 11.46 27.10
N MET A 375 31.05 11.90 27.87
CA MET A 375 30.21 11.06 28.74
C MET A 375 29.43 10.05 27.94
N VAL A 376 28.74 10.45 26.85
CA VAL A 376 27.95 9.58 25.99
C VAL A 376 28.83 8.52 25.33
N ASN A 377 29.94 8.92 24.72
CA ASN A 377 30.86 7.97 24.09
C ASN A 377 31.45 7.00 25.12
N ASN A 378 31.93 7.49 26.25
CA ASN A 378 32.50 6.68 27.30
C ASN A 378 31.47 5.67 27.88
N TYR A 379 30.20 6.10 28.00
CA TYR A 379 29.12 5.21 28.45
C TYR A 379 28.94 4.03 27.48
N PHE A 380 28.74 4.28 26.19
CA PHE A 380 28.50 3.22 25.21
C PHE A 380 29.75 2.39 24.88
N ASP A 381 30.95 2.96 25.01
CA ASP A 381 32.22 2.24 24.80
C ASP A 381 32.54 1.25 25.94
N ASN A 382 31.92 1.43 27.10
CA ASN A 382 32.08 0.52 28.24
C ASN A 382 30.96 -0.53 28.36
N ILE A 383 29.96 -0.49 27.50
CA ILE A 383 28.89 -1.51 27.45
C ILE A 383 29.16 -2.47 26.31
N THR A 384 29.15 -3.75 26.57
CA THR A 384 29.26 -4.80 25.56
C THR A 384 27.89 -5.39 25.20
N LEU A 385 27.82 -6.06 24.05
CA LEU A 385 26.61 -6.81 23.66
C LEU A 385 26.26 -7.87 24.71
N SER A 386 27.27 -8.51 25.31
CA SER A 386 27.08 -9.46 26.42
C SER A 386 26.44 -8.82 27.65
N ASP A 387 26.71 -7.53 27.92
CA ASP A 387 26.07 -6.83 29.03
C ASP A 387 24.62 -6.52 28.75
N LEU A 388 24.27 -6.11 27.51
CA LEU A 388 22.87 -5.91 27.11
C LEU A 388 22.05 -7.21 27.20
N MET A 389 22.62 -8.35 26.84
CA MET A 389 21.94 -9.64 26.97
C MET A 389 21.54 -9.94 28.41
N LYS A 390 22.33 -9.49 29.41
CA LYS A 390 22.02 -9.65 30.85
C LYS A 390 20.94 -8.67 31.34
N TYR A 391 20.79 -7.48 30.67
CA TYR A 391 19.71 -6.53 31.00
C TYR A 391 18.33 -7.06 30.63
N GLY A 392 18.21 -7.90 29.57
CA GLY A 392 16.95 -8.51 29.16
C GLY A 392 16.30 -9.40 30.24
N ASP A 393 17.09 -10.00 31.14
CA ASP A 393 16.59 -10.81 32.26
C ASP A 393 16.08 -9.98 33.46
N LYS A 394 16.41 -8.66 33.51
CA LYS A 394 15.99 -7.75 34.58
C LYS A 394 14.74 -6.91 34.26
N SER A 395 14.14 -7.08 33.06
CA SER A 395 12.95 -6.31 32.66
C SER A 395 11.67 -6.62 33.46
N LYS A 396 11.75 -7.50 34.50
CA LYS A 396 10.65 -7.78 35.43
C LYS A 396 10.57 -6.83 36.63
N ASP A 397 11.55 -5.94 36.79
CA ASP A 397 11.63 -5.03 37.97
C ASP A 397 11.18 -3.59 37.68
N PHE A 398 10.70 -3.31 36.46
CA PHE A 398 10.09 -2.03 36.09
C PHE A 398 8.65 -2.26 35.60
N GLN A 399 7.77 -2.59 36.54
CA GLN A 399 6.31 -2.39 36.41
C GLN A 399 5.87 -1.38 37.45
#